data_5a7d8aea255586abc5894f3679079088
#
_entry.id   5a7d8aea255586abc5894f3679079088
#
_cell.length_a   1.000
_cell.length_b   1.000
_cell.length_c   1.000
_cell.angle_alpha   90.00
_cell.angle_beta   90.00
_cell.angle_gamma   90.00
#
_symmetry.space_group_name_H-M   'P 1'
#
loop_
_entity.id
_entity.type
_entity.pdbx_description
1 polymer ?
#
loop_
_entity_poly.entity_id
_entity_poly.type
_entity_poly.pdbx_seq_one_letter_code
_entity_poly.pdbx_strand_id
1 'polypeptide(L)'
;MKQRLLSMLCLLLGVAAGTLAANGHWTVNPHAFQYDMTAYVQLSLVQQSGYEVAAFCGDECRGIGKLLTANDGTQVFQLRIRSNEATGETITFRAWNVADEQEYVANVSVTFASQAVEGTPSEPVVLDLGISLKGDVNGDGDITAQDASLIQQYVARKFGADAAGFNVAAADVNGDGDVNAQDASLVQQYVAKKISW
;
A
#
# COMPACT_ATOMS: atom_id res chain seq x y z
N MET A 1 61.08 11.24 -18.16
CA MET A 1 59.62 11.15 -18.08
C MET A 1 59.26 10.26 -16.91
N LYS A 2 58.85 10.86 -15.79
CA LYS A 2 58.50 10.14 -14.56
C LYS A 2 56.97 10.10 -14.46
N GLN A 3 56.37 8.92 -14.67
CA GLN A 3 54.96 8.69 -14.39
C GLN A 3 54.79 8.55 -12.88
N ARG A 4 53.94 9.41 -12.31
CA ARG A 4 53.51 9.31 -10.92
C ARG A 4 52.27 8.40 -10.87
N LEU A 5 52.41 7.22 -10.28
CA LEU A 5 51.31 6.37 -9.87
C LEU A 5 50.58 7.06 -8.72
N LEU A 6 49.35 7.44 -8.93
CA LEU A 6 48.44 7.91 -7.86
C LEU A 6 47.79 6.69 -7.26
N SER A 7 48.24 6.29 -6.10
CA SER A 7 47.68 5.21 -5.31
C SER A 7 46.36 5.73 -4.66
N MET A 8 45.25 5.23 -5.14
CA MET A 8 43.91 5.52 -4.60
C MET A 8 43.71 4.63 -3.37
N LEU A 9 43.90 5.21 -2.19
CA LEU A 9 43.60 4.58 -0.90
C LEU A 9 42.10 4.52 -0.71
N CYS A 10 41.47 3.37 -0.97
CA CYS A 10 40.11 3.08 -0.56
C CYS A 10 40.03 2.97 0.96
N LEU A 11 39.53 4.02 1.60
CA LEU A 11 39.22 4.02 3.02
C LEU A 11 37.92 3.18 3.19
N LEU A 12 38.06 1.92 3.61
CA LEU A 12 36.96 1.11 4.10
C LEU A 12 36.49 1.70 5.44
N LEU A 13 35.46 2.55 5.39
CA LEU A 13 34.71 2.88 6.59
C LEU A 13 33.89 1.62 6.95
N GLY A 14 34.32 0.93 7.98
CA GLY A 14 33.55 -0.09 8.64
C GLY A 14 32.28 0.54 9.22
N VAL A 15 31.16 0.28 8.60
CA VAL A 15 29.86 0.57 9.20
C VAL A 15 29.66 -0.43 10.32
N ALA A 16 29.79 0.04 11.56
CA ALA A 16 29.33 -0.71 12.72
C ALA A 16 27.84 -0.98 12.52
N ALA A 17 27.48 -2.26 12.47
CA ALA A 17 26.08 -2.69 12.51
C ALA A 17 25.55 -2.38 13.92
N GLY A 18 25.20 -1.12 14.15
CA GLY A 18 24.28 -0.78 15.22
C GLY A 18 22.92 -1.38 14.86
N THR A 19 22.31 -2.11 15.78
CA THR A 19 20.91 -2.49 15.72
C THR A 19 20.09 -1.21 15.60
N LEU A 20 19.75 -0.81 14.36
CA LEU A 20 18.78 0.22 14.12
C LEU A 20 17.45 -0.32 14.67
N ALA A 21 16.96 0.27 15.76
CA ALA A 21 15.55 0.21 16.05
C ALA A 21 14.84 0.54 14.74
N ALA A 22 13.85 -0.27 14.38
CA ALA A 22 13.12 -0.13 13.12
C ALA A 22 12.52 1.28 13.05
N ASN A 23 13.27 2.21 12.49
CA ASN A 23 12.74 3.48 12.05
C ASN A 23 11.95 3.12 10.80
N GLY A 24 10.64 3.38 10.79
CA GLY A 24 9.81 3.20 9.62
C GLY A 24 10.36 3.98 8.42
N HIS A 25 9.81 3.72 7.26
CA HIS A 25 10.22 4.36 6.00
C HIS A 25 10.16 5.89 6.08
N TRP A 26 9.19 6.44 6.81
CA TRP A 26 9.05 7.89 7.04
C TRP A 26 9.35 8.30 8.47
N THR A 27 9.66 9.58 8.62
CA THR A 27 9.85 10.21 9.93
C THR A 27 9.04 11.49 10.03
N VAL A 28 8.57 11.82 11.22
CA VAL A 28 7.89 13.08 11.51
C VAL A 28 8.43 13.66 12.82
N ASN A 29 8.69 14.97 12.84
CA ASN A 29 9.00 15.67 14.09
C ASN A 29 7.71 16.19 14.73
N PRO A 30 7.18 15.55 15.78
CA PRO A 30 5.89 15.94 16.36
C PRO A 30 5.93 17.32 17.03
N HIS A 31 7.11 17.81 17.38
CA HIS A 31 7.28 19.11 18.08
C HIS A 31 7.35 20.30 17.12
N ALA A 32 7.35 20.07 15.81
CA ALA A 32 7.38 21.11 14.80
C ALA A 32 5.99 21.73 14.53
N PHE A 33 4.92 21.17 15.10
CA PHE A 33 3.54 21.50 14.75
C PHE A 33 2.71 21.90 15.97
N GLN A 34 1.74 22.80 15.75
CA GLN A 34 0.87 23.36 16.81
C GLN A 34 -0.47 22.65 16.93
N TYR A 35 -0.98 22.11 15.83
CA TYR A 35 -2.30 21.49 15.75
C TYR A 35 -2.19 20.03 15.33
N ASP A 36 -3.19 19.24 15.68
CA ASP A 36 -3.32 17.88 15.21
C ASP A 36 -4.78 17.49 14.95
N MET A 37 -4.96 16.48 14.09
CA MET A 37 -6.19 15.76 13.85
C MET A 37 -5.90 14.25 13.90
N THR A 38 -6.93 13.45 14.06
CA THR A 38 -6.84 12.00 14.02
C THR A 38 -7.50 11.48 12.74
N ALA A 39 -6.87 10.50 12.08
CA ALA A 39 -7.51 9.75 11.01
C ALA A 39 -7.43 8.25 11.30
N TYR A 40 -8.50 7.54 11.01
CA TYR A 40 -8.53 6.08 10.93
C TYR A 40 -8.66 5.70 9.46
N VAL A 41 -7.66 5.00 8.94
CA VAL A 41 -7.61 4.63 7.53
C VAL A 41 -7.35 3.14 7.38
N GLN A 42 -7.80 2.58 6.27
CA GLN A 42 -7.58 1.19 5.90
C GLN A 42 -7.20 1.12 4.42
N LEU A 43 -6.24 0.29 4.07
CA LEU A 43 -5.95 0.02 2.67
C LEU A 43 -7.11 -0.78 2.07
N SER A 44 -7.43 -0.55 0.81
CA SER A 44 -8.40 -1.36 0.05
C SER A 44 -7.98 -2.83 -0.13
N LEU A 45 -6.83 -3.21 0.42
CA LEU A 45 -6.26 -4.54 0.41
C LEU A 45 -6.69 -5.32 1.66
N VAL A 46 -6.88 -6.62 1.54
CA VAL A 46 -7.22 -7.51 2.67
C VAL A 46 -6.15 -7.48 3.75
N GLN A 47 -4.88 -7.50 3.35
CA GLN A 47 -3.77 -7.53 4.30
C GLN A 47 -3.21 -6.14 4.54
N GLN A 48 -3.40 -5.62 5.74
CA GLN A 48 -2.84 -4.34 6.19
C GLN A 48 -1.41 -4.49 6.73
N SER A 49 -1.09 -5.64 7.32
CA SER A 49 0.25 -5.95 7.84
C SER A 49 1.24 -6.10 6.68
N GLY A 50 2.43 -5.52 6.83
CA GLY A 50 3.43 -5.46 5.74
C GLY A 50 3.44 -4.11 5.02
N TYR A 51 2.48 -3.23 5.35
CA TYR A 51 2.50 -1.85 4.90
C TYR A 51 2.77 -0.89 6.06
N GLU A 52 3.48 0.18 5.77
CA GLU A 52 3.50 1.39 6.57
C GLU A 52 2.62 2.43 5.87
N VAL A 53 1.84 3.21 6.62
CA VAL A 53 0.98 4.25 6.07
C VAL A 53 1.35 5.59 6.70
N ALA A 54 1.43 6.64 5.89
CA ALA A 54 1.72 7.98 6.37
C ALA A 54 0.85 9.03 5.66
N ALA A 55 0.64 10.16 6.35
CA ALA A 55 -0.09 11.31 5.87
C ALA A 55 0.87 12.44 5.49
N PHE A 56 0.57 13.15 4.42
CA PHE A 56 1.42 14.20 3.86
C PHE A 56 0.63 15.47 3.56
N CYS A 57 1.29 16.62 3.70
CA CYS A 57 0.89 17.87 3.07
C CYS A 57 1.96 18.22 2.04
N GLY A 58 1.64 18.13 0.75
CA GLY A 58 2.65 18.11 -0.30
C GLY A 58 3.63 16.95 -0.11
N ASP A 59 4.92 17.27 0.05
CA ASP A 59 5.96 16.24 0.28
C ASP A 59 6.38 16.14 1.76
N GLU A 60 5.78 16.93 2.65
CA GLU A 60 6.10 16.88 4.07
C GLU A 60 5.26 15.84 4.80
N CYS A 61 5.93 14.87 5.45
CA CYS A 61 5.26 13.88 6.30
C CYS A 61 4.69 14.56 7.55
N ARG A 62 3.39 14.45 7.73
CA ARG A 62 2.62 15.08 8.82
C ARG A 62 2.17 14.09 9.89
N GLY A 63 2.25 12.80 9.62
CA GLY A 63 1.90 11.75 10.57
C GLY A 63 2.14 10.36 10.02
N ILE A 64 2.51 9.44 10.92
CA ILE A 64 2.75 8.03 10.60
C ILE A 64 1.68 7.20 11.27
N GLY A 65 1.16 6.21 10.53
CA GLY A 65 0.10 5.31 10.97
C GLY A 65 0.61 4.26 11.96
N LYS A 66 -0.17 4.04 13.00
CA LYS A 66 -0.02 2.89 13.90
C LYS A 66 -1.08 1.86 13.53
N LEU A 67 -0.66 0.66 13.14
CA LEU A 67 -1.59 -0.43 12.87
C LEU A 67 -2.25 -0.87 14.18
N LEU A 68 -3.56 -0.87 14.21
CA LEU A 68 -4.41 -1.36 15.28
C LEU A 68 -5.16 -2.59 14.77
N THR A 69 -5.31 -3.59 15.65
CA THR A 69 -6.13 -4.78 15.35
C THR A 69 -7.26 -4.84 16.38
N ALA A 70 -8.49 -4.84 15.91
CA ALA A 70 -9.67 -5.00 16.75
C ALA A 70 -9.88 -6.48 17.17
N ASN A 71 -10.78 -6.72 18.13
CA ASN A 71 -11.03 -8.06 18.64
C ASN A 71 -11.63 -9.03 17.61
N ASP A 72 -12.27 -8.51 16.59
CA ASP A 72 -12.82 -9.27 15.45
C ASP A 72 -11.78 -9.55 14.33
N GLY A 73 -10.54 -9.09 14.53
CA GLY A 73 -9.46 -9.22 13.56
C GLY A 73 -9.36 -8.07 12.56
N THR A 74 -10.30 -7.13 12.55
CA THR A 74 -10.24 -5.95 11.69
C THR A 74 -9.00 -5.13 11.99
N GLN A 75 -8.29 -4.74 10.94
CA GLN A 75 -7.07 -3.95 11.04
C GLN A 75 -7.26 -2.56 10.42
N VAL A 76 -6.86 -1.52 11.16
CA VAL A 76 -6.90 -0.13 10.70
C VAL A 76 -5.64 0.59 11.13
N PHE A 77 -5.21 1.58 10.36
CA PHE A 77 -4.15 2.49 10.77
C PHE A 77 -4.74 3.72 11.46
N GLN A 78 -4.29 4.01 12.66
CA GLN A 78 -4.57 5.27 13.34
C GLN A 78 -3.41 6.23 13.09
N LEU A 79 -3.70 7.38 12.50
CA LEU A 79 -2.74 8.46 12.26
C LEU A 79 -3.07 9.66 13.15
N ARG A 80 -2.02 10.23 13.74
CA ARG A 80 -2.07 11.58 14.30
C ARG A 80 -1.39 12.53 13.31
N ILE A 81 -2.19 13.28 12.58
CA ILE A 81 -1.77 14.17 11.49
C ILE A 81 -1.60 15.57 12.09
N ARG A 82 -0.51 16.25 11.75
CA ARG A 82 -0.09 17.51 12.37
C ARG A 82 -0.01 18.63 11.38
N SER A 83 -0.24 19.87 11.87
CA SER A 83 -0.17 21.08 11.06
C SER A 83 0.19 22.30 11.90
N ASN A 84 0.68 23.34 11.24
CA ASN A 84 0.81 24.69 11.81
C ASN A 84 -0.38 25.58 11.43
N GLU A 85 -1.24 25.12 10.52
CA GLU A 85 -2.50 25.76 10.19
C GLU A 85 -3.65 25.05 10.92
N ALA A 86 -4.60 25.84 11.45
CA ALA A 86 -5.73 25.28 12.18
C ALA A 86 -6.69 24.49 11.27
N THR A 87 -6.73 24.82 9.98
CA THR A 87 -7.61 24.19 8.98
C THR A 87 -7.16 24.52 7.56
N GLY A 88 -7.63 23.74 6.58
CA GLY A 88 -7.58 24.07 5.15
C GLY A 88 -6.48 23.38 4.36
N GLU A 89 -5.45 22.82 5.01
CA GLU A 89 -4.44 22.05 4.26
C GLU A 89 -5.03 20.76 3.71
N THR A 90 -4.63 20.41 2.48
CA THR A 90 -4.98 19.12 1.87
C THR A 90 -3.99 18.07 2.32
N ILE A 91 -4.50 17.02 2.93
CA ILE A 91 -3.74 15.88 3.40
C ILE A 91 -3.95 14.72 2.45
N THR A 92 -2.86 14.20 1.92
CA THR A 92 -2.80 12.98 1.11
C THR A 92 -2.21 11.83 1.91
N PHE A 93 -2.37 10.60 1.41
CA PHE A 93 -1.84 9.41 2.08
C PHE A 93 -0.93 8.64 1.15
N ARG A 94 0.12 8.05 1.75
CA ARG A 94 1.04 7.15 1.06
C ARG A 94 1.17 5.87 1.87
N ALA A 95 1.37 4.77 1.16
CA ALA A 95 1.65 3.47 1.75
C ALA A 95 2.98 2.95 1.23
N TRP A 96 3.78 2.39 2.11
CA TRP A 96 5.04 1.73 1.79
C TRP A 96 4.89 0.23 2.00
N ASN A 97 5.07 -0.56 0.93
CA ASN A 97 5.15 -2.02 1.04
C ASN A 97 6.56 -2.39 1.48
N VAL A 98 6.68 -2.97 2.66
CA VAL A 98 7.97 -3.33 3.26
C VAL A 98 8.66 -4.48 2.51
N ALA A 99 7.88 -5.40 1.94
CA ALA A 99 8.42 -6.57 1.24
C ALA A 99 8.99 -6.22 -0.14
N ASP A 100 8.30 -5.33 -0.86
CA ASP A 100 8.64 -4.96 -2.24
C ASP A 100 9.48 -3.68 -2.31
N GLU A 101 9.68 -3.00 -1.16
CA GLU A 101 10.34 -1.69 -1.07
C GLU A 101 9.73 -0.66 -2.04
N GLN A 102 8.39 -0.65 -2.12
CA GLN A 102 7.63 0.19 -3.06
C GLN A 102 6.70 1.15 -2.32
N GLU A 103 6.74 2.43 -2.73
CA GLU A 103 5.81 3.47 -2.27
C GLU A 103 4.61 3.58 -3.23
N TYR A 104 3.43 3.71 -2.65
CA TYR A 104 2.16 3.91 -3.36
C TYR A 104 1.48 5.18 -2.83
N VAL A 105 0.90 5.95 -3.73
CA VAL A 105 0.09 7.14 -3.39
C VAL A 105 -1.37 6.76 -3.46
N ALA A 106 -2.10 6.98 -2.36
CA ALA A 106 -3.54 6.75 -2.34
C ALA A 106 -4.28 7.83 -3.15
N ASN A 107 -5.38 7.45 -3.78
CA ASN A 107 -6.21 8.34 -4.60
C ASN A 107 -7.21 9.17 -3.80
N VAL A 108 -7.08 9.20 -2.47
CA VAL A 108 -7.96 9.92 -1.54
C VAL A 108 -7.20 10.99 -0.79
N SER A 109 -7.87 12.09 -0.49
CA SER A 109 -7.35 13.16 0.38
C SER A 109 -8.41 13.63 1.34
N VAL A 110 -7.98 14.23 2.46
CA VAL A 110 -8.85 14.86 3.46
C VAL A 110 -8.38 16.30 3.72
N THR A 111 -9.28 17.14 4.21
CA THR A 111 -8.92 18.50 4.61
C THR A 111 -8.53 18.51 6.08
N PHE A 112 -7.36 19.03 6.40
CA PHE A 112 -6.93 19.20 7.79
C PHE A 112 -7.86 20.16 8.53
N ALA A 113 -8.31 19.74 9.72
CA ALA A 113 -8.97 20.60 10.68
C ALA A 113 -8.54 20.18 12.10
N SER A 114 -8.07 21.17 12.88
CA SER A 114 -7.59 20.94 14.25
C SER A 114 -8.63 20.21 15.09
N GLN A 115 -8.19 19.15 15.79
CA GLN A 115 -9.00 18.28 16.65
C GLN A 115 -10.09 17.47 15.92
N ALA A 116 -10.16 17.52 14.58
CA ALA A 116 -11.06 16.70 13.81
C ALA A 116 -10.67 15.20 13.88
N VAL A 117 -11.65 14.36 13.62
CA VAL A 117 -11.48 12.92 13.48
C VAL A 117 -12.07 12.50 12.14
N GLU A 118 -11.25 11.92 11.29
CA GLU A 118 -11.63 11.38 9.98
C GLU A 118 -11.72 9.87 10.05
N GLY A 119 -12.88 9.32 9.69
CA GLY A 119 -13.17 7.92 9.83
C GLY A 119 -13.26 7.46 11.29
N THR A 120 -13.53 6.19 11.48
CA THR A 120 -13.55 5.51 12.79
C THR A 120 -12.90 4.12 12.65
N PRO A 121 -12.57 3.42 13.73
CA PRO A 121 -12.08 2.04 13.63
C PRO A 121 -13.05 1.08 12.92
N SER A 122 -14.36 1.34 13.01
CA SER A 122 -15.40 0.52 12.36
C SER A 122 -15.80 1.02 10.96
N GLU A 123 -15.51 2.28 10.65
CA GLU A 123 -15.79 2.92 9.37
C GLU A 123 -14.57 3.78 8.96
N PRO A 124 -13.44 3.15 8.64
CA PRO A 124 -12.22 3.88 8.29
C PRO A 124 -12.34 4.53 6.91
N VAL A 125 -11.52 5.55 6.67
CA VAL A 125 -11.29 6.06 5.32
C VAL A 125 -10.54 5.00 4.52
N VAL A 126 -11.12 4.54 3.42
CA VAL A 126 -10.48 3.51 2.57
C VAL A 126 -9.48 4.16 1.64
N LEU A 127 -8.24 3.72 1.72
CA LEU A 127 -7.13 4.14 0.88
C LEU A 127 -6.99 3.17 -0.29
N ASP A 128 -7.43 3.59 -1.47
CA ASP A 128 -7.17 2.86 -2.71
C ASP A 128 -5.79 3.25 -3.24
N LEU A 129 -4.89 2.28 -3.33
CA LEU A 129 -3.52 2.45 -3.78
C LEU A 129 -3.38 2.21 -5.30
N GLY A 130 -4.45 1.89 -6.00
CA GLY A 130 -4.40 1.50 -7.40
C GLY A 130 -3.60 0.20 -7.63
N ILE A 131 -3.41 -0.60 -6.58
CA ILE A 131 -2.71 -1.88 -6.68
C ILE A 131 -3.74 -2.93 -7.11
N SER A 132 -3.42 -3.58 -8.20
CA SER A 132 -4.16 -4.77 -8.63
C SER A 132 -3.49 -6.01 -8.04
N LEU A 133 -4.17 -6.68 -7.12
CA LEU A 133 -3.70 -7.97 -6.63
C LEU A 133 -3.82 -9.01 -7.76
N LYS A 134 -2.71 -9.66 -8.06
CA LYS A 134 -2.67 -10.75 -9.04
C LYS A 134 -3.68 -11.84 -8.66
N GLY A 135 -4.66 -12.07 -9.54
CA GLY A 135 -5.72 -13.03 -9.29
C GLY A 135 -6.98 -12.48 -8.61
N ASP A 136 -6.96 -11.28 -8.07
CA ASP A 136 -8.14 -10.53 -7.59
C ASP A 136 -8.74 -9.76 -8.76
N VAL A 137 -9.61 -10.42 -9.46
CA VAL A 137 -10.14 -9.93 -10.74
C VAL A 137 -11.31 -8.99 -10.56
N ASN A 138 -12.04 -9.12 -9.46
CA ASN A 138 -13.19 -8.28 -9.12
C ASN A 138 -12.80 -7.06 -8.26
N GLY A 139 -11.56 -7.02 -7.75
CA GLY A 139 -11.03 -5.91 -6.95
C GLY A 139 -11.62 -5.84 -5.54
N ASP A 140 -12.14 -6.96 -5.00
CA ASP A 140 -12.69 -6.98 -3.64
C ASP A 140 -11.62 -7.19 -2.55
N GLY A 141 -10.36 -7.41 -2.95
CA GLY A 141 -9.22 -7.59 -2.09
C GLY A 141 -8.95 -9.05 -1.70
N ASP A 142 -9.82 -9.98 -2.10
CA ASP A 142 -9.68 -11.42 -1.85
C ASP A 142 -9.50 -12.19 -3.16
N ILE A 143 -8.61 -13.20 -3.15
CA ILE A 143 -8.48 -14.12 -4.29
C ILE A 143 -9.30 -15.37 -4.00
N THR A 144 -10.41 -15.53 -4.71
CA THR A 144 -11.43 -16.54 -4.45
C THR A 144 -11.79 -17.35 -5.70
N ALA A 145 -12.68 -18.32 -5.54
CA ALA A 145 -13.24 -19.05 -6.67
C ALA A 145 -14.13 -18.15 -7.58
N GLN A 146 -14.59 -17.00 -7.06
CA GLN A 146 -15.35 -16.04 -7.83
C GLN A 146 -14.48 -15.40 -8.92
N ASP A 147 -13.23 -15.08 -8.60
CA ASP A 147 -12.28 -14.50 -9.56
C ASP A 147 -11.98 -15.48 -10.70
N ALA A 148 -11.71 -16.74 -10.37
CA ALA A 148 -11.56 -17.79 -11.38
C ALA A 148 -12.80 -17.91 -12.27
N SER A 149 -14.00 -17.77 -11.70
CA SER A 149 -15.25 -17.79 -12.46
C SER A 149 -15.38 -16.56 -13.39
N LEU A 150 -14.95 -15.39 -12.95
CA LEU A 150 -14.94 -14.18 -13.76
C LEU A 150 -13.99 -14.32 -14.95
N ILE A 151 -12.78 -14.84 -14.72
CA ILE A 151 -11.84 -15.14 -15.83
C ILE A 151 -12.47 -16.10 -16.83
N GLN A 152 -13.11 -17.17 -16.38
CA GLN A 152 -13.78 -18.12 -17.29
C GLN A 152 -14.91 -17.45 -18.09
N GLN A 153 -15.67 -16.56 -17.47
CA GLN A 153 -16.74 -15.82 -18.14
C GLN A 153 -16.17 -14.85 -19.19
N TYR A 154 -15.07 -14.17 -18.90
CA TYR A 154 -14.36 -13.32 -19.85
C TYR A 154 -13.83 -14.15 -21.03
N VAL A 155 -13.16 -15.24 -20.79
CA VAL A 155 -12.67 -16.17 -21.83
C VAL A 155 -13.80 -16.70 -22.70
N ALA A 156 -14.97 -16.97 -22.09
CA ALA A 156 -16.19 -17.36 -22.81
C ALA A 156 -16.91 -16.19 -23.52
N ARG A 157 -16.31 -14.99 -23.51
CA ARG A 157 -16.85 -13.77 -24.15
C ARG A 157 -18.24 -13.38 -23.68
N LYS A 158 -18.56 -13.63 -22.40
CA LYS A 158 -19.82 -13.18 -21.79
C LYS A 158 -19.84 -11.67 -21.53
N PHE A 159 -18.66 -11.06 -21.41
CA PHE A 159 -18.44 -9.62 -21.28
C PHE A 159 -17.06 -9.25 -21.86
N GLY A 160 -16.81 -7.93 -22.05
CA GLY A 160 -15.55 -7.39 -22.55
C GLY A 160 -14.56 -7.02 -21.47
N ALA A 161 -13.36 -6.63 -21.87
CA ALA A 161 -12.28 -6.18 -20.97
C ALA A 161 -12.60 -4.88 -20.19
N ASP A 162 -13.58 -4.13 -20.68
CA ASP A 162 -14.08 -2.87 -20.12
C ASP A 162 -15.27 -3.07 -19.16
N ALA A 163 -15.62 -4.31 -18.86
CA ALA A 163 -16.72 -4.60 -17.94
C ALA A 163 -16.43 -4.06 -16.54
N ALA A 164 -17.39 -3.37 -15.95
CA ALA A 164 -17.28 -2.91 -14.57
C ALA A 164 -17.04 -4.09 -13.62
N GLY A 165 -16.06 -3.94 -12.73
CA GLY A 165 -15.70 -5.00 -11.79
C GLY A 165 -14.92 -6.16 -12.41
N PHE A 166 -14.23 -5.95 -13.55
CA PHE A 166 -13.29 -6.91 -14.11
C PHE A 166 -11.94 -6.25 -14.40
N ASN A 167 -10.91 -6.73 -13.73
CA ASN A 167 -9.54 -6.25 -13.88
C ASN A 167 -8.71 -7.20 -14.75
N VAL A 168 -8.47 -6.79 -15.99
CA VAL A 168 -7.70 -7.59 -16.97
C VAL A 168 -6.26 -7.81 -16.51
N ALA A 169 -5.63 -6.81 -15.90
CA ALA A 169 -4.25 -6.93 -15.42
C ALA A 169 -4.13 -7.93 -14.26
N ALA A 170 -5.14 -7.99 -13.38
CA ALA A 170 -5.20 -9.00 -12.32
C ALA A 170 -5.51 -10.40 -12.86
N ALA A 171 -6.20 -10.46 -14.00
CA ALA A 171 -6.65 -11.71 -14.61
C ALA A 171 -5.53 -12.45 -15.37
N ASP A 172 -4.54 -11.75 -15.89
CA ASP A 172 -3.31 -12.34 -16.48
C ASP A 172 -2.39 -12.81 -15.35
N VAL A 173 -2.72 -13.97 -14.80
CA VAL A 173 -2.07 -14.49 -13.59
C VAL A 173 -0.69 -15.10 -13.90
N ASN A 174 -0.46 -15.57 -15.13
CA ASN A 174 0.84 -16.12 -15.52
C ASN A 174 1.78 -15.05 -16.11
N GLY A 175 1.25 -13.86 -16.47
CA GLY A 175 2.02 -12.75 -17.02
C GLY A 175 2.45 -12.96 -18.48
N ASP A 176 1.71 -13.79 -19.25
CA ASP A 176 2.03 -14.07 -20.66
C ASP A 176 1.41 -13.03 -21.63
N GLY A 177 0.61 -12.11 -21.12
CA GLY A 177 -0.07 -11.06 -21.87
C GLY A 177 -1.46 -11.43 -22.37
N ASP A 178 -1.90 -12.69 -22.18
CA ASP A 178 -3.20 -13.20 -22.62
C ASP A 178 -4.02 -13.72 -21.42
N VAL A 179 -5.23 -13.24 -21.26
CA VAL A 179 -6.17 -13.78 -20.28
C VAL A 179 -6.92 -14.97 -20.86
N ASN A 180 -6.69 -16.16 -20.34
CA ASN A 180 -7.21 -17.42 -20.88
C ASN A 180 -7.58 -18.43 -19.76
N ALA A 181 -7.93 -19.66 -20.15
CA ALA A 181 -8.33 -20.71 -19.20
C ALA A 181 -7.20 -21.17 -18.26
N GLN A 182 -5.94 -20.93 -18.62
CA GLN A 182 -4.79 -21.26 -17.79
C GLN A 182 -4.76 -20.37 -16.55
N ASP A 183 -5.07 -19.06 -16.71
CA ASP A 183 -5.13 -18.12 -15.61
C ASP A 183 -6.24 -18.49 -14.62
N ALA A 184 -7.43 -18.82 -15.13
CA ALA A 184 -8.51 -19.32 -14.27
C ALA A 184 -8.10 -20.55 -13.49
N SER A 185 -7.35 -21.47 -14.10
CA SER A 185 -6.83 -22.66 -13.45
C SER A 185 -5.80 -22.34 -12.37
N LEU A 186 -4.93 -21.35 -12.60
CA LEU A 186 -3.95 -20.90 -11.62
C LEU A 186 -4.64 -20.29 -10.40
N VAL A 187 -5.65 -19.43 -10.60
CA VAL A 187 -6.45 -18.89 -9.49
C VAL A 187 -7.10 -20.01 -8.68
N GLN A 188 -7.70 -21.00 -9.34
CA GLN A 188 -8.30 -22.15 -8.65
C GLN A 188 -7.27 -22.95 -7.83
N GLN A 189 -6.06 -23.13 -8.36
CA GLN A 189 -4.98 -23.81 -7.66
C GLN A 189 -4.49 -23.02 -6.45
N TYR A 190 -4.40 -21.70 -6.56
CA TYR A 190 -4.05 -20.80 -5.46
C TYR A 190 -5.10 -20.87 -4.34
N VAL A 191 -6.38 -20.73 -4.68
CA VAL A 191 -7.50 -20.85 -3.73
C VAL A 191 -7.50 -22.20 -3.02
N ALA A 192 -7.17 -23.27 -3.76
CA ALA A 192 -7.03 -24.62 -3.22
C ALA A 192 -5.72 -24.85 -2.43
N LYS A 193 -4.89 -23.80 -2.23
CA LYS A 193 -3.58 -23.84 -1.55
C LYS A 193 -2.61 -24.87 -2.15
N LYS A 194 -2.72 -25.12 -3.45
CA LYS A 194 -1.82 -26.02 -4.19
C LYS A 194 -0.59 -25.31 -4.73
N ILE A 195 -0.69 -24.02 -4.94
CA ILE A 195 0.40 -23.13 -5.38
C ILE A 195 0.39 -21.84 -4.55
N SER A 196 1.49 -21.09 -4.60
CA SER A 196 1.63 -19.69 -4.17
C SER A 196 2.29 -18.92 -5.29
N TRP A 197 2.10 -17.60 -5.37
CA TRP A 197 2.83 -16.69 -6.26
C TRP A 197 3.33 -15.46 -5.52
#